data_98de13bfe1678ee879633b1ba274720f
#
_entry.id   98de13bfe1678ee879633b1ba274720f
#
_cell.length_a   1.000
_cell.length_b   1.000
_cell.length_c   1.000
_cell.angle_alpha   90.00
_cell.angle_beta   90.00
_cell.angle_gamma   90.00
#
_symmetry.space_group_name_H-M   'P 1'
#
loop_
_entity.id
_entity.type
_entity.pdbx_description
1 polymer ?
#
loop_
_entity_poly.entity_id
_entity_poly.type
_entity_poly.pdbx_seq_one_letter_code
_entity_poly.pdbx_strand_id
1 'polypeptide(L)'
;MTFDVKVLRRTMEVHAQNKQEHDCMFQNRRAEVIARIPELGKIESELNLLGLSIAGAVVAGGDPTSKIRDIKDKANALRKRKAELLKAAGYPEDYLTQKDLCPQCGDSGYIGSRPCECFLAIYRKEQTKE
;
A
#
# COMPACT_ATOMS: atom_id res chain seq x y z
N MET A 1 22.79 9.55 21.00
CA MET A 1 23.33 9.72 19.66
C MET A 1 22.79 11.01 19.06
N THR A 2 23.68 11.89 18.65
CA THR A 2 23.30 13.19 18.12
C THR A 2 23.35 13.15 16.57
N PHE A 3 22.27 13.56 15.93
CA PHE A 3 22.20 13.61 14.48
C PHE A 3 22.63 14.97 13.95
N ASP A 4 23.35 14.97 12.83
CA ASP A 4 23.63 16.18 12.07
C ASP A 4 22.37 16.65 11.36
N VAL A 5 21.96 17.90 11.57
CA VAL A 5 20.72 18.44 11.02
C VAL A 5 20.72 18.45 9.49
N LYS A 6 21.84 18.75 8.86
CA LYS A 6 21.95 18.77 7.39
C LYS A 6 21.83 17.36 6.81
N VAL A 7 22.51 16.40 7.43
CA VAL A 7 22.45 15.00 7.03
C VAL A 7 21.05 14.44 7.27
N LEU A 8 20.43 14.79 8.39
CA LEU A 8 19.09 14.36 8.73
C LEU A 8 18.07 14.87 7.71
N ARG A 9 18.17 16.14 7.29
CA ARG A 9 17.28 16.71 6.27
C ARG A 9 17.39 15.96 4.95
N ARG A 10 18.62 15.68 4.49
CA ARG A 10 18.82 14.91 3.25
C ARG A 10 18.29 13.50 3.39
N THR A 11 18.45 12.88 4.54
CA THR A 11 17.90 11.55 4.82
C THR A 11 16.38 11.54 4.66
N MET A 12 15.71 12.55 5.22
CA MET A 12 14.25 12.68 5.10
C MET A 12 13.82 12.86 3.64
N GLU A 13 14.55 13.66 2.86
CA GLU A 13 14.28 13.86 1.44
C GLU A 13 14.45 12.56 0.65
N VAL A 14 15.55 11.84 0.87
CA VAL A 14 15.81 10.56 0.20
C VAL A 14 14.77 9.52 0.55
N HIS A 15 14.40 9.43 1.83
CA HIS A 15 13.38 8.49 2.28
C HIS A 15 12.02 8.77 1.61
N ALA A 16 11.62 10.04 1.55
CA ALA A 16 10.39 10.46 0.89
C ALA A 16 10.43 10.17 -0.61
N GLN A 17 11.56 10.42 -1.25
CA GLN A 17 11.74 10.15 -2.68
C GLN A 17 11.66 8.65 -2.99
N ASN A 18 12.29 7.82 -2.17
CA ASN A 18 12.23 6.37 -2.34
C ASN A 18 10.79 5.85 -2.25
N LYS A 19 10.03 6.37 -1.31
CA LYS A 19 8.62 6.02 -1.16
C LYS A 19 7.81 6.44 -2.38
N GLN A 20 8.03 7.66 -2.87
CA GLN A 20 7.34 8.19 -4.04
C GLN A 20 7.65 7.36 -5.30
N GLU A 21 8.90 6.98 -5.52
CA GLU A 21 9.30 6.13 -6.63
C GLU A 21 8.64 4.75 -6.54
N HIS A 22 8.60 4.19 -5.34
CA HIS A 22 7.94 2.90 -5.10
C HIS A 22 6.45 2.96 -5.43
N ASP A 23 5.76 4.00 -4.97
CA ASP A 23 4.34 4.20 -5.25
C ASP A 23 4.10 4.39 -6.75
N CYS A 24 4.96 5.15 -7.42
CA CYS A 24 4.89 5.41 -8.86
C CYS A 24 5.06 4.11 -9.67
N MET A 25 6.03 3.28 -9.31
CA MET A 25 6.25 1.98 -9.96
C MET A 25 5.05 1.07 -9.80
N PHE A 26 4.44 1.07 -8.61
CA PHE A 26 3.22 0.29 -8.37
C PHE A 26 2.06 0.77 -9.23
N GLN A 27 1.83 2.08 -9.32
CA GLN A 27 0.75 2.65 -10.13
C GLN A 27 0.95 2.35 -11.62
N ASN A 28 2.18 2.39 -12.11
CA ASN A 28 2.49 2.03 -13.50
C ASN A 28 2.21 0.56 -13.77
N ARG A 29 2.58 -0.33 -12.85
CA ARG A 29 2.27 -1.77 -12.92
C ARG A 29 0.78 -2.00 -12.97
N ARG A 30 0.04 -1.34 -12.08
CA ARG A 30 -1.41 -1.44 -11.99
C ARG A 30 -2.07 -1.00 -13.29
N ALA A 31 -1.66 0.16 -13.83
CA ALA A 31 -2.21 0.69 -15.08
C ALA A 31 -1.98 -0.27 -16.25
N GLU A 32 -0.79 -0.85 -16.34
CA GLU A 32 -0.44 -1.81 -17.39
C GLU A 32 -1.33 -3.06 -17.33
N VAL A 33 -1.48 -3.63 -16.16
CA VAL A 33 -2.29 -4.84 -15.96
C VAL A 33 -3.77 -4.57 -16.24
N ILE A 34 -4.30 -3.43 -15.78
CA ILE A 34 -5.71 -3.06 -16.01
C ILE A 34 -5.96 -2.80 -17.49
N ALA A 35 -5.00 -2.24 -18.21
CA ALA A 35 -5.11 -2.05 -19.65
C ALA A 35 -5.23 -3.40 -20.40
N ARG A 36 -4.54 -4.42 -19.91
CA ARG A 36 -4.59 -5.78 -20.49
C ARG A 36 -5.83 -6.56 -20.04
N ILE A 37 -6.31 -6.35 -18.81
CA ILE A 37 -7.45 -7.05 -18.22
C ILE A 37 -8.40 -6.02 -17.62
N PRO A 38 -9.29 -5.40 -18.44
CA PRO A 38 -10.18 -4.33 -17.94
C PRO A 38 -11.09 -4.75 -16.78
N GLU A 39 -11.45 -6.03 -16.69
CA GLU A 39 -12.27 -6.55 -15.59
C GLU A 39 -11.62 -6.29 -14.21
N LEU A 40 -10.28 -6.29 -14.14
CA LEU A 40 -9.56 -5.99 -12.89
C LEU A 40 -9.83 -4.59 -12.41
N GLY A 41 -9.92 -3.60 -13.29
CA GLY A 41 -10.27 -2.23 -12.94
C GLY A 41 -11.66 -2.13 -12.36
N LYS A 42 -12.62 -2.86 -12.92
CA LYS A 42 -13.99 -2.93 -12.40
C LYS A 42 -14.03 -3.56 -11.01
N ILE A 43 -13.30 -4.66 -10.82
CA ILE A 43 -13.23 -5.35 -9.52
C ILE A 43 -12.64 -4.43 -8.46
N GLU A 44 -11.56 -3.72 -8.75
CA GLU A 44 -10.96 -2.79 -7.79
C GLU A 44 -11.90 -1.63 -7.45
N SER A 45 -12.63 -1.10 -8.42
CA SER A 45 -13.63 -0.05 -8.18
C SER A 45 -14.75 -0.55 -7.27
N GLU A 46 -15.24 -1.78 -7.52
CA GLU A 46 -16.27 -2.39 -6.68
C GLU A 46 -15.77 -2.64 -5.25
N LEU A 47 -14.51 -3.11 -5.10
CA LEU A 47 -13.90 -3.30 -3.79
C LEU A 47 -13.81 -1.98 -3.01
N ASN A 48 -13.45 -0.88 -3.68
CA ASN A 48 -13.41 0.43 -3.05
C ASN A 48 -14.81 0.88 -2.60
N LEU A 49 -15.82 0.68 -3.43
CA LEU A 49 -17.20 1.01 -3.09
C LEU A 49 -17.70 0.18 -1.89
N LEU A 50 -17.36 -1.11 -1.83
CA LEU A 50 -17.70 -1.95 -0.69
C LEU A 50 -17.03 -1.48 0.59
N GLY A 51 -15.77 -1.05 0.53
CA GLY A 51 -15.07 -0.46 1.67
C GLY A 51 -15.77 0.79 2.18
N LEU A 52 -16.21 1.68 1.30
CA LEU A 52 -17.00 2.86 1.66
C LEU A 52 -18.36 2.48 2.26
N SER A 53 -18.98 1.40 1.77
CA SER A 53 -20.24 0.90 2.30
C SER A 53 -20.11 0.40 3.74
N ILE A 54 -18.98 -0.22 4.10
CA ILE A 54 -18.69 -0.63 5.47
C ILE A 54 -18.63 0.60 6.38
N ALA A 55 -17.93 1.65 5.98
CA ALA A 55 -17.84 2.88 6.74
C ALA A 55 -19.22 3.53 6.92
N GLY A 56 -20.04 3.55 5.86
CA GLY A 56 -21.41 4.06 5.92
C GLY A 56 -22.29 3.27 6.87
N ALA A 57 -22.17 1.95 6.89
CA ALA A 57 -22.95 1.09 7.79
C ALA A 57 -22.60 1.34 9.26
N VAL A 58 -21.33 1.58 9.57
CA VAL A 58 -20.88 1.90 10.93
C VAL A 58 -21.43 3.25 11.39
N VAL A 59 -21.39 4.26 10.51
CA VAL A 59 -21.85 5.63 10.82
C VAL A 59 -23.38 5.71 10.96
N ALA A 60 -24.12 4.91 10.19
CA ALA A 60 -25.58 4.94 10.19
C ALA A 60 -26.25 4.53 11.51
N GLY A 61 -25.49 3.90 12.43
CA GLY A 61 -26.00 3.43 13.70
C GLY A 61 -26.75 2.10 13.61
N GLY A 62 -27.22 1.59 14.74
CA GLY A 62 -27.82 0.28 14.82
C GLY A 62 -26.77 -0.84 14.85
N ASP A 63 -27.20 -2.07 14.57
CA ASP A 63 -26.30 -3.22 14.51
C ASP A 63 -25.87 -3.47 13.06
N PRO A 64 -24.65 -3.09 12.66
CA PRO A 64 -24.18 -3.24 11.29
C PRO A 64 -23.66 -4.65 10.96
N THR A 65 -23.67 -5.58 11.93
CA THR A 65 -22.99 -6.88 11.80
C THR A 65 -23.42 -7.67 10.57
N SER A 66 -24.72 -7.75 10.31
CA SER A 66 -25.26 -8.50 9.15
C SER A 66 -24.83 -7.86 7.83
N LYS A 67 -24.94 -6.53 7.73
CA LYS A 67 -24.56 -5.78 6.52
C LYS A 67 -23.05 -5.90 6.25
N ILE A 68 -22.24 -5.79 7.30
CA ILE A 68 -20.78 -5.92 7.17
C ILE A 68 -20.41 -7.33 6.73
N ARG A 69 -21.09 -8.35 7.24
CA ARG A 69 -20.86 -9.74 6.82
C ARG A 69 -21.14 -9.92 5.34
N ASP A 70 -22.27 -9.42 4.86
CA ASP A 70 -22.64 -9.50 3.44
C ASP A 70 -21.62 -8.79 2.55
N ILE A 71 -21.18 -7.60 2.96
CA ILE A 71 -20.17 -6.82 2.24
C ILE A 71 -18.84 -7.58 2.20
N LYS A 72 -18.41 -8.16 3.31
CA LYS A 72 -17.19 -8.96 3.37
C LYS A 72 -17.25 -10.18 2.46
N ASP A 73 -18.40 -10.86 2.41
CA ASP A 73 -18.58 -12.01 1.54
C ASP A 73 -18.46 -11.61 0.07
N LYS A 74 -19.05 -10.50 -0.33
CA LYS A 74 -18.93 -9.95 -1.68
C LYS A 74 -17.47 -9.56 -1.98
N ALA A 75 -16.80 -8.90 -1.04
CA ALA A 75 -15.41 -8.50 -1.20
C ALA A 75 -14.50 -9.70 -1.37
N ASN A 76 -14.73 -10.77 -0.61
CA ASN A 76 -13.94 -11.99 -0.71
C ASN A 76 -14.14 -12.69 -2.06
N ALA A 77 -15.38 -12.70 -2.58
CA ALA A 77 -15.67 -13.24 -3.90
C ALA A 77 -14.96 -12.44 -5.01
N LEU A 78 -14.93 -11.11 -4.89
CA LEU A 78 -14.23 -10.24 -5.83
C LEU A 78 -12.71 -10.44 -5.77
N ARG A 79 -12.15 -10.57 -4.57
CA ARG A 79 -10.72 -10.85 -4.40
C ARG A 79 -10.32 -12.19 -5.00
N LYS A 80 -11.17 -13.19 -4.84
CA LYS A 80 -10.95 -14.50 -5.45
C LYS A 80 -10.96 -14.40 -6.98
N ARG A 81 -11.92 -13.69 -7.53
CA ARG A 81 -11.98 -13.46 -8.98
C ARG A 81 -10.76 -12.71 -9.50
N LYS A 82 -10.31 -11.70 -8.75
CA LYS A 82 -9.10 -10.95 -9.07
C LYS A 82 -7.87 -11.86 -9.12
N ALA A 83 -7.71 -12.74 -8.13
CA ALA A 83 -6.61 -13.70 -8.09
C ALA A 83 -6.67 -14.67 -9.28
N GLU A 84 -7.85 -15.17 -9.64
CA GLU A 84 -8.04 -16.06 -10.76
C GLU A 84 -7.66 -15.39 -12.09
N LEU A 85 -8.07 -14.14 -12.29
CA LEU A 85 -7.74 -13.38 -13.50
C LEU A 85 -6.23 -13.13 -13.61
N LEU A 86 -5.57 -12.79 -12.51
CA LEU A 86 -4.13 -12.58 -12.50
C LEU A 86 -3.38 -13.88 -12.83
N LYS A 87 -3.75 -15.00 -12.21
CA LYS A 87 -3.15 -16.30 -12.49
C LYS A 87 -3.33 -16.71 -13.95
N ALA A 88 -4.53 -16.54 -14.48
CA ALA A 88 -4.84 -16.90 -15.86
C ALA A 88 -4.01 -16.12 -16.87
N ALA A 89 -3.60 -14.89 -16.52
CA ALA A 89 -2.75 -14.05 -17.35
C ALA A 89 -1.25 -14.25 -17.11
N GLY A 90 -0.89 -15.16 -16.19
CA GLY A 90 0.52 -15.46 -15.88
C GLY A 90 1.13 -14.57 -14.82
N TYR A 91 0.33 -13.79 -14.10
CA TYR A 91 0.80 -12.94 -13.00
C TYR A 91 0.65 -13.64 -11.64
N PRO A 92 1.48 -13.27 -10.64
CA PRO A 92 1.25 -13.73 -9.25
C PRO A 92 -0.11 -13.21 -8.72
N GLU A 93 -0.71 -13.94 -7.79
CA GLU A 93 -1.99 -13.53 -7.17
C GLU A 93 -1.92 -12.17 -6.49
N ASP A 94 -0.77 -11.82 -5.94
CA ASP A 94 -0.56 -10.58 -5.20
C ASP A 94 0.09 -9.47 -6.05
N TYR A 95 0.07 -9.61 -7.38
CA TYR A 95 0.72 -8.68 -8.29
C TYR A 95 0.18 -7.25 -8.16
N LEU A 96 -1.10 -7.09 -7.84
CA LEU A 96 -1.75 -5.79 -7.63
C LEU A 96 -1.86 -5.43 -6.15
N THR A 97 -1.13 -6.10 -5.28
CA THR A 97 -1.07 -5.76 -3.86
C THR A 97 0.20 -4.97 -3.60
N GLN A 98 0.04 -3.71 -3.19
CA GLN A 98 1.19 -2.88 -2.86
C GLN A 98 1.78 -3.32 -1.53
N LYS A 99 3.09 -3.59 -1.55
CA LYS A 99 3.84 -3.94 -0.34
C LYS A 99 4.71 -2.77 0.07
N ASP A 100 4.86 -2.57 1.37
CA ASP A 100 5.74 -1.53 1.89
C ASP A 100 7.21 -1.81 1.54
N LEU A 101 7.98 -0.76 1.25
CA LEU A 101 9.43 -0.89 1.08
C LEU A 101 10.09 -1.41 2.36
N CYS A 102 9.61 -0.95 3.51
CA CYS A 102 10.05 -1.42 4.80
C CYS A 102 8.85 -1.90 5.61
N PRO A 103 8.65 -3.22 5.75
CA PRO A 103 7.52 -3.74 6.52
C PRO A 103 7.63 -3.47 8.01
N GLN A 104 8.81 -3.16 8.53
CA GLN A 104 9.01 -2.88 9.96
C GLN A 104 8.37 -1.56 10.38
N CYS A 105 8.51 -0.50 9.59
CA CYS A 105 7.97 0.82 9.91
C CYS A 105 6.76 1.22 9.06
N GLY A 106 6.36 0.39 8.09
CA GLY A 106 5.28 0.73 7.15
C GLY A 106 5.59 1.97 6.32
N ASP A 107 6.86 2.17 5.95
CA ASP A 107 7.37 3.31 5.18
C ASP A 107 7.27 4.67 5.88
N SER A 108 7.01 4.68 7.19
CA SER A 108 6.98 5.93 7.97
C SER A 108 8.38 6.45 8.31
N GLY A 109 9.38 5.57 8.34
CA GLY A 109 10.74 5.88 8.77
C GLY A 109 10.97 5.77 10.27
N TYR A 110 9.90 5.52 11.04
CA TYR A 110 9.97 5.47 12.50
C TYR A 110 9.20 4.29 13.06
N ILE A 111 9.70 3.72 14.14
CA ILE A 111 9.02 2.73 14.96
C ILE A 111 8.77 3.38 16.31
N GLY A 112 7.54 3.85 16.54
CA GLY A 112 7.22 4.69 17.70
C GLY A 112 8.01 5.99 17.65
N SER A 113 8.83 6.27 18.68
CA SER A 113 9.68 7.46 18.73
C SER A 113 11.09 7.23 18.21
N ARG A 114 11.41 6.01 17.74
CA ARG A 114 12.75 5.67 17.26
C ARG A 114 12.79 5.66 15.74
N PRO A 115 13.91 6.14 15.14
CA PRO A 115 14.11 5.94 13.70
C PRO A 115 14.19 4.45 13.36
N CYS A 116 13.55 4.05 12.26
CA CYS A 116 13.66 2.69 11.77
C CYS A 116 15.06 2.45 11.19
N GLU A 117 15.49 1.20 11.17
CA GLU A 117 16.79 0.83 10.59
C GLU A 117 16.87 1.22 9.11
N CYS A 118 15.77 1.21 8.36
CA CYS A 118 15.76 1.67 6.98
C CYS A 118 16.13 3.15 6.87
N PHE A 119 15.64 3.98 7.79
CA PHE A 119 15.96 5.40 7.87
C PHE A 119 17.43 5.60 8.27
N LEU A 120 17.90 4.87 9.25
CA LEU A 120 19.29 4.93 9.71
C LEU A 120 20.27 4.49 8.63
N ALA A 121 19.91 3.51 7.81
CA ALA A 121 20.75 3.09 6.70
C ALA A 121 20.94 4.21 5.68
N ILE A 122 19.89 4.95 5.37
CA ILE A 122 19.96 6.14 4.51
C ILE A 122 20.83 7.21 5.15
N TYR A 123 20.63 7.46 6.44
CA TYR A 123 21.40 8.45 7.18
C TYR A 123 22.91 8.15 7.12
N ARG A 124 23.31 6.89 7.30
CA ARG A 124 24.71 6.50 7.22
C ARG A 124 25.30 6.76 5.84
N LYS A 125 24.54 6.49 4.79
CA LYS A 125 24.97 6.78 3.41
C LYS A 125 25.16 8.27 3.17
N GLU A 126 24.19 9.08 3.60
CA GLU A 126 24.26 10.52 3.44
C GLU A 126 25.39 11.13 4.27
N GLN A 127 25.66 10.58 5.44
CA GLN A 127 26.76 10.99 6.30
C GLN A 127 28.11 10.79 5.63
N THR A 128 28.29 9.70 4.90
CA THR A 128 29.57 9.42 4.21
C THR A 128 29.82 10.32 3.01
N LYS A 129 28.80 10.99 2.49
CA LYS A 129 28.93 11.93 1.37
C LYS A 129 29.48 13.31 1.80
N GLU A 130 29.57 13.57 3.07
CA GLU A 130 30.04 14.85 3.61
C GLU A 130 31.55 14.91 3.78
#